data_cc08e062ce7c0b1cc070a31656ad0dd4
#
_entry.id   cc08e062ce7c0b1cc070a31656ad0dd4
#
_cell.length_a   1.000
_cell.length_b   1.000
_cell.length_c   1.000
_cell.angle_alpha   90.00
_cell.angle_beta   90.00
_cell.angle_gamma   90.00
#
_symmetry.space_group_name_H-M   'P 1'
#
loop_
_entity.id
_entity.type
_entity.pdbx_description
1 polymer ?
#
loop_
_entity_poly.entity_id
_entity_poly.type
_entity_poly.pdbx_seq_one_letter_code
_entity_poly.pdbx_strand_id
1 'polypeptide(L)'
;TLSAVTSGVKDVREVIDRAKSGRFFGSISPILFIDEIHTIIGAGGAEGAIDASNILKPSLARGELQLIGATTLEEYRKHIEKDAALERRFQPIRVEEPSEEDAYKILLGLRHRYEEHHKVVITDEALKEAVKLSTRYISDRFLPDKAIDVIDEAASKSRLASYIEPEEIKKLIKDVEELEKQKEESVKQENYEEAGRIRNRQSKIKKEIEDLRAKWQEEKINKTIVIDDSDVADVVSVWTKIPVKKLAQEEAERLKNLENILHTKVIGQDEAIVAVSKAIRRGRVGLKDPKRPIGSFLFLGPTGVGKTELSKTLAEAMFGTENSLIRVDMSEYMEKHSVSKMVGSPPGYVGYDEGGQLSEKVRRNPYSVILLDEIEKAHPDVFNILLQVLDDGHITDAQGRKIDFKNTIIIMTSNAGAQHIVAPKHLGFTSAEDSKQSYQNMKQGVMEEIKRIFKPEFLNRIDETIVFHQLDKEDMKKILDIMLKSIEERGAQQLNIKFKISEDAKEYIVDKAYDKAYGARPLKRTLQNLLEDKLAEDILDGKIKEDSVVDVVTEGSDENRHIVLNIEKEIKEETVVQ
;
A
#
# COMPACT_ATOMS: atom_id res chain seq x y z
N THR A 1 -35.55 -20.92 6.43
CA THR A 1 -34.57 -20.23 5.58
C THR A 1 -34.17 -21.15 4.44
N LEU A 2 -34.10 -20.62 3.24
CA LEU A 2 -33.51 -21.26 2.07
C LEU A 2 -32.31 -20.43 1.62
N SER A 3 -31.16 -21.06 1.40
CA SER A 3 -30.06 -20.42 0.72
C SER A 3 -30.18 -20.67 -0.77
N ALA A 4 -30.26 -19.62 -1.57
CA ALA A 4 -30.41 -19.72 -3.03
C ALA A 4 -29.19 -20.34 -3.70
N VAL A 5 -28.02 -20.30 -3.06
CA VAL A 5 -26.76 -20.87 -3.57
C VAL A 5 -26.79 -22.41 -3.55
N THR A 6 -27.45 -23.02 -2.57
CA THR A 6 -27.49 -24.48 -2.38
C THR A 6 -28.83 -25.13 -2.77
N SER A 7 -29.87 -24.32 -3.01
CA SER A 7 -31.24 -24.78 -3.25
C SER A 7 -31.62 -24.60 -4.72
N GLY A 8 -32.05 -25.69 -5.36
CA GLY A 8 -32.56 -25.68 -6.75
C GLY A 8 -34.04 -25.28 -6.82
N VAL A 9 -34.54 -25.09 -8.06
CA VAL A 9 -35.94 -24.79 -8.35
C VAL A 9 -36.90 -25.83 -7.76
N LYS A 10 -36.47 -27.08 -7.62
CA LYS A 10 -37.26 -28.18 -7.01
C LYS A 10 -37.48 -27.92 -5.50
N ASP A 11 -36.44 -27.49 -4.80
CA ASP A 11 -36.51 -27.23 -3.34
C ASP A 11 -37.43 -26.07 -3.05
N VAL A 12 -37.34 -25.01 -3.86
CA VAL A 12 -38.24 -23.84 -3.76
C VAL A 12 -39.69 -24.26 -3.97
N ARG A 13 -39.97 -25.12 -4.96
CA ARG A 13 -41.32 -25.65 -5.24
C ARG A 13 -41.83 -26.47 -4.07
N GLU A 14 -41.04 -27.40 -3.53
CA GLU A 14 -41.40 -28.23 -2.38
C GLU A 14 -41.74 -27.40 -1.12
N VAL A 15 -40.96 -26.37 -0.85
CA VAL A 15 -41.22 -25.45 0.28
C VAL A 15 -42.50 -24.64 0.07
N ILE A 16 -42.75 -24.17 -1.15
CA ILE A 16 -44.02 -23.48 -1.50
C ILE A 16 -45.20 -24.40 -1.32
N ASP A 17 -45.12 -25.66 -1.76
CA ASP A 17 -46.21 -26.65 -1.65
C ASP A 17 -46.44 -27.03 -0.18
N ARG A 18 -45.40 -27.14 0.65
CA ARG A 18 -45.55 -27.28 2.13
C ARG A 18 -46.21 -26.07 2.75
N ALA A 19 -45.84 -24.86 2.35
CA ALA A 19 -46.46 -23.64 2.85
C ALA A 19 -47.95 -23.55 2.50
N LYS A 20 -48.32 -24.02 1.31
CA LYS A 20 -49.72 -24.11 0.88
C LYS A 20 -50.52 -25.18 1.65
N SER A 21 -49.96 -26.34 1.89
CA SER A 21 -50.59 -27.44 2.61
C SER A 21 -50.83 -27.11 4.10
N GLY A 22 -49.92 -26.34 4.73
CA GLY A 22 -50.06 -25.89 6.10
C GLY A 22 -51.23 -24.93 6.35
N ARG A 23 -51.70 -24.19 5.35
CA ARG A 23 -52.89 -23.32 5.43
C ARG A 23 -54.23 -24.08 5.62
N PHE A 24 -54.32 -25.31 5.16
CA PHE A 24 -55.54 -26.11 5.31
C PHE A 24 -55.86 -26.49 6.77
N PHE A 25 -54.88 -26.40 7.67
CA PHE A 25 -55.04 -26.75 9.09
C PHE A 25 -55.12 -25.53 10.05
N GLY A 26 -55.37 -24.30 9.54
CA GLY A 26 -55.57 -23.11 10.40
C GLY A 26 -54.32 -22.57 11.07
N SER A 27 -53.14 -22.98 10.58
CA SER A 27 -51.86 -22.47 11.07
C SER A 27 -51.50 -21.10 10.45
N ILE A 28 -50.70 -20.33 11.19
CA ILE A 28 -50.17 -19.04 10.74
C ILE A 28 -49.43 -19.24 9.40
N SER A 29 -49.69 -18.37 8.41
CA SER A 29 -48.99 -18.41 7.13
C SER A 29 -47.46 -18.28 7.32
N PRO A 30 -46.67 -19.25 6.88
CA PRO A 30 -45.21 -19.16 7.04
C PRO A 30 -44.63 -18.04 6.18
N ILE A 31 -43.61 -17.37 6.71
CA ILE A 31 -42.81 -16.38 5.97
C ILE A 31 -41.62 -17.11 5.39
N LEU A 32 -41.50 -17.05 4.08
CA LEU A 32 -40.34 -17.59 3.37
C LEU A 32 -39.24 -16.51 3.28
N PHE A 33 -38.08 -16.79 3.84
CA PHE A 33 -36.88 -15.94 3.69
C PHE A 33 -35.96 -16.58 2.64
N ILE A 34 -35.61 -15.82 1.61
CA ILE A 34 -34.67 -16.23 0.55
C ILE A 34 -33.51 -15.24 0.53
N ASP A 35 -32.34 -15.75 0.84
CA ASP A 35 -31.10 -15.01 0.70
C ASP A 35 -30.61 -15.12 -0.76
N GLU A 36 -30.01 -14.03 -1.27
CA GLU A 36 -29.59 -13.90 -2.68
C GLU A 36 -30.70 -14.23 -3.70
N ILE A 37 -31.90 -13.69 -3.46
CA ILE A 37 -33.08 -13.98 -4.27
C ILE A 37 -32.88 -13.77 -5.78
N HIS A 38 -31.94 -12.92 -6.17
CA HIS A 38 -31.59 -12.64 -7.57
C HIS A 38 -31.05 -13.87 -8.29
N THR A 39 -30.40 -14.81 -7.59
CA THR A 39 -29.87 -16.05 -8.18
C THR A 39 -30.98 -16.98 -8.64
N ILE A 40 -32.11 -16.97 -7.96
CA ILE A 40 -33.28 -17.79 -8.31
C ILE A 40 -34.10 -17.11 -9.41
N ILE A 41 -34.15 -15.78 -9.43
CA ILE A 41 -34.92 -15.00 -10.40
C ILE A 41 -34.18 -14.84 -11.74
N GLY A 42 -32.84 -14.77 -11.72
CA GLY A 42 -31.99 -14.57 -12.89
C GLY A 42 -31.49 -15.83 -13.61
N ALA A 43 -31.75 -17.01 -13.05
CA ALA A 43 -31.20 -18.27 -13.57
C ALA A 43 -31.81 -18.74 -14.92
N GLY A 44 -32.77 -18.01 -15.49
CA GLY A 44 -33.49 -18.39 -16.72
C GLY A 44 -32.78 -18.16 -18.06
N GLY A 45 -31.47 -17.82 -18.06
CA GLY A 45 -30.71 -17.54 -19.29
C GLY A 45 -30.27 -18.77 -20.11
N ALA A 46 -30.40 -19.98 -19.60
CA ALA A 46 -30.11 -21.22 -20.35
C ALA A 46 -31.43 -21.81 -20.91
N GLU A 47 -31.48 -22.12 -22.21
CA GLU A 47 -32.62 -22.78 -22.87
C GLU A 47 -33.02 -24.06 -22.09
N GLY A 48 -34.20 -24.00 -21.45
CA GLY A 48 -34.75 -25.14 -20.69
C GLY A 48 -34.76 -25.01 -19.16
N ALA A 49 -34.17 -24.00 -18.56
CA ALA A 49 -34.27 -23.74 -17.13
C ALA A 49 -35.61 -23.07 -16.83
N ILE A 50 -36.47 -23.71 -16.02
CA ILE A 50 -37.71 -23.12 -15.53
C ILE A 50 -37.33 -22.00 -14.55
N ASP A 51 -37.52 -20.76 -14.97
CA ASP A 51 -37.30 -19.58 -14.13
C ASP A 51 -38.20 -19.66 -12.89
N ALA A 52 -37.59 -19.72 -11.70
CA ALA A 52 -38.34 -19.78 -10.44
C ALA A 52 -39.24 -18.55 -10.24
N SER A 53 -39.01 -17.47 -10.97
CA SER A 53 -39.86 -16.28 -10.98
C SER A 53 -41.29 -16.64 -11.47
N ASN A 54 -41.43 -17.56 -12.44
CA ASN A 54 -42.72 -18.02 -12.96
C ASN A 54 -43.51 -18.86 -11.95
N ILE A 55 -42.83 -19.45 -10.96
CA ILE A 55 -43.46 -20.19 -9.86
C ILE A 55 -43.89 -19.24 -8.75
N LEU A 56 -43.04 -18.23 -8.44
CA LEU A 56 -43.28 -17.27 -7.37
C LEU A 56 -44.36 -16.24 -7.74
N LYS A 57 -44.35 -15.72 -8.97
CA LYS A 57 -45.30 -14.70 -9.44
C LYS A 57 -46.78 -15.01 -9.17
N PRO A 58 -47.32 -16.20 -9.47
CA PRO A 58 -48.71 -16.55 -9.22
C PRO A 58 -49.04 -16.63 -7.73
N SER A 59 -48.16 -17.20 -6.91
CA SER A 59 -48.38 -17.36 -5.46
C SER A 59 -48.30 -16.03 -4.71
N LEU A 60 -47.37 -15.13 -5.12
CA LEU A 60 -47.28 -13.76 -4.61
C LEU A 60 -48.50 -12.93 -5.03
N ALA A 61 -49.01 -13.08 -6.29
CA ALA A 61 -50.15 -12.34 -6.79
C ALA A 61 -51.46 -12.70 -6.03
N ARG A 62 -51.60 -13.95 -5.59
CA ARG A 62 -52.76 -14.41 -4.85
C ARG A 62 -52.65 -14.21 -3.33
N GLY A 63 -51.54 -13.66 -2.86
CA GLY A 63 -51.28 -13.51 -1.44
C GLY A 63 -51.14 -14.85 -0.70
N GLU A 64 -50.86 -15.93 -1.42
CA GLU A 64 -50.70 -17.27 -0.86
C GLU A 64 -49.39 -17.44 -0.10
N LEU A 65 -48.38 -16.59 -0.40
CA LEU A 65 -47.04 -16.67 0.15
C LEU A 65 -46.61 -15.27 0.65
N GLN A 66 -46.05 -15.23 1.83
CA GLN A 66 -45.29 -14.08 2.33
C GLN A 66 -43.81 -14.37 2.14
N LEU A 67 -43.11 -13.46 1.49
CA LEU A 67 -41.71 -13.64 1.10
C LEU A 67 -40.90 -12.43 1.51
N ILE A 68 -39.73 -12.69 2.14
CA ILE A 68 -38.70 -11.71 2.38
C ILE A 68 -37.49 -12.16 1.56
N GLY A 69 -37.08 -11.36 0.58
CA GLY A 69 -35.90 -11.60 -0.23
C GLY A 69 -34.78 -10.65 0.12
N ALA A 70 -33.57 -11.16 0.34
CA ALA A 70 -32.36 -10.37 0.48
C ALA A 70 -31.57 -10.35 -0.83
N THR A 71 -31.04 -9.19 -1.22
CA THR A 71 -30.21 -9.03 -2.42
C THR A 71 -29.40 -7.73 -2.33
N THR A 72 -28.42 -7.55 -3.20
CA THR A 72 -27.70 -6.28 -3.33
C THR A 72 -28.49 -5.27 -4.17
N LEU A 73 -28.21 -3.97 -4.00
CA LEU A 73 -28.86 -2.90 -4.77
C LEU A 73 -28.61 -3.05 -6.30
N GLU A 74 -27.43 -3.53 -6.66
CA GLU A 74 -27.05 -3.73 -8.04
C GLU A 74 -27.84 -4.88 -8.69
N GLU A 75 -27.89 -6.03 -8.02
CA GLU A 75 -28.64 -7.20 -8.49
C GLU A 75 -30.16 -6.97 -8.46
N TYR A 76 -30.65 -6.18 -7.49
CA TYR A 76 -32.05 -5.73 -7.47
C TYR A 76 -32.41 -4.99 -8.75
N ARG A 77 -31.60 -3.98 -9.14
CA ARG A 77 -31.80 -3.18 -10.36
C ARG A 77 -31.72 -4.05 -11.61
N LYS A 78 -30.80 -5.01 -11.63
CA LYS A 78 -30.55 -5.85 -12.78
C LYS A 78 -31.64 -6.91 -13.01
N HIS A 79 -32.15 -7.52 -11.96
CA HIS A 79 -33.02 -8.69 -12.03
C HIS A 79 -34.47 -8.44 -11.58
N ILE A 80 -34.73 -7.57 -10.61
CA ILE A 80 -36.07 -7.36 -10.04
C ILE A 80 -36.74 -6.10 -10.62
N GLU A 81 -36.06 -4.97 -10.63
CA GLU A 81 -36.60 -3.69 -11.13
C GLU A 81 -36.94 -3.73 -12.63
N LYS A 82 -36.19 -4.52 -13.41
CA LYS A 82 -36.49 -4.71 -14.84
C LYS A 82 -37.74 -5.56 -15.12
N ASP A 83 -38.18 -6.37 -14.16
CA ASP A 83 -39.39 -7.18 -14.26
C ASP A 83 -40.56 -6.48 -13.59
N ALA A 84 -41.35 -5.72 -14.35
CA ALA A 84 -42.50 -4.96 -13.84
C ALA A 84 -43.53 -5.81 -13.08
N ALA A 85 -43.53 -7.13 -13.28
CA ALA A 85 -44.42 -8.03 -12.56
C ALA A 85 -43.88 -8.37 -11.16
N LEU A 86 -42.56 -8.42 -10.98
CA LEU A 86 -41.92 -8.61 -9.66
C LEU A 86 -41.84 -7.29 -8.89
N GLU A 87 -41.46 -6.21 -9.54
CA GLU A 87 -41.32 -4.88 -8.92
C GLU A 87 -42.61 -4.46 -8.18
N ARG A 88 -43.78 -4.68 -8.79
CA ARG A 88 -45.08 -4.35 -8.16
C ARG A 88 -45.48 -5.23 -6.99
N ARG A 89 -44.74 -6.32 -6.74
CA ARG A 89 -45.06 -7.32 -5.70
C ARG A 89 -44.08 -7.30 -4.53
N PHE A 90 -42.95 -6.66 -4.72
CA PHE A 90 -41.95 -6.46 -3.67
C PHE A 90 -41.90 -4.99 -3.27
N GLN A 91 -41.88 -4.74 -1.98
CA GLN A 91 -41.59 -3.42 -1.43
C GLN A 91 -40.11 -3.39 -1.08
N PRO A 92 -39.28 -2.60 -1.78
CA PRO A 92 -37.86 -2.50 -1.46
C PRO A 92 -37.67 -1.82 -0.10
N ILE A 93 -36.89 -2.46 0.76
CA ILE A 93 -36.45 -1.91 2.04
C ILE A 93 -34.94 -1.82 1.98
N ARG A 94 -34.41 -0.59 1.97
CA ARG A 94 -32.97 -0.37 1.97
C ARG A 94 -32.45 -0.53 3.39
N VAL A 95 -31.49 -1.45 3.55
CA VAL A 95 -30.73 -1.64 4.78
C VAL A 95 -29.42 -0.87 4.63
N GLU A 96 -29.20 0.11 5.48
CA GLU A 96 -27.98 0.92 5.49
C GLU A 96 -26.90 0.28 6.37
N GLU A 97 -25.64 0.67 6.13
CA GLU A 97 -24.51 0.23 6.95
C GLU A 97 -24.73 0.69 8.41
N PRO A 98 -24.59 -0.18 9.41
CA PRO A 98 -24.78 0.18 10.81
C PRO A 98 -23.68 1.13 11.30
N SER A 99 -23.96 1.89 12.36
CA SER A 99 -22.95 2.69 13.05
C SER A 99 -21.88 1.78 13.70
N GLU A 100 -20.70 2.34 14.00
CA GLU A 100 -19.64 1.60 14.72
C GLU A 100 -20.16 1.06 16.06
N GLU A 101 -20.99 1.83 16.79
CA GLU A 101 -21.58 1.40 18.05
C GLU A 101 -22.54 0.21 17.88
N ASP A 102 -23.35 0.24 16.82
CA ASP A 102 -24.31 -0.85 16.55
C ASP A 102 -23.59 -2.08 16.01
N ALA A 103 -22.57 -1.90 15.16
CA ALA A 103 -21.71 -2.99 14.72
C ALA A 103 -21.02 -3.69 15.91
N TYR A 104 -20.53 -2.93 16.89
CA TYR A 104 -19.96 -3.50 18.12
C TYR A 104 -21.00 -4.32 18.90
N LYS A 105 -22.25 -3.84 19.04
CA LYS A 105 -23.33 -4.61 19.69
C LYS A 105 -23.65 -5.90 18.93
N ILE A 106 -23.62 -5.86 17.60
CA ILE A 106 -23.80 -7.06 16.76
C ILE A 106 -22.69 -8.08 17.03
N LEU A 107 -21.43 -7.64 17.05
CA LEU A 107 -20.30 -8.51 17.34
C LEU A 107 -20.39 -9.12 18.74
N LEU A 108 -20.80 -8.36 19.75
CA LEU A 108 -21.05 -8.88 21.11
C LEU A 108 -22.10 -10.00 21.10
N GLY A 109 -23.16 -9.85 20.32
CA GLY A 109 -24.20 -10.88 20.18
C GLY A 109 -23.71 -12.15 19.47
N LEU A 110 -22.75 -12.02 18.56
CA LEU A 110 -22.17 -13.13 17.79
C LEU A 110 -21.00 -13.82 18.51
N ARG A 111 -20.33 -13.12 19.44
CA ARG A 111 -19.10 -13.52 20.12
C ARG A 111 -19.10 -14.98 20.56
N HIS A 112 -20.13 -15.40 21.29
CA HIS A 112 -20.20 -16.74 21.86
C HIS A 112 -20.15 -17.84 20.79
N ARG A 113 -20.76 -17.62 19.61
CA ARG A 113 -20.74 -18.58 18.50
C ARG A 113 -19.35 -18.74 17.90
N TYR A 114 -18.59 -17.62 17.75
CA TYR A 114 -17.22 -17.66 17.25
C TYR A 114 -16.27 -18.26 18.28
N GLU A 115 -16.46 -17.96 19.58
CA GLU A 115 -15.68 -18.56 20.66
C GLU A 115 -15.87 -20.07 20.72
N GLU A 116 -17.10 -20.59 20.58
CA GLU A 116 -17.38 -22.03 20.51
C GLU A 116 -16.77 -22.68 19.27
N HIS A 117 -16.89 -22.04 18.11
CA HIS A 117 -16.42 -22.59 16.83
C HIS A 117 -14.91 -22.70 16.81
N HIS A 118 -14.19 -21.65 17.19
CA HIS A 118 -12.74 -21.60 17.16
C HIS A 118 -12.08 -22.10 18.43
N LYS A 119 -12.83 -22.33 19.51
CA LYS A 119 -12.33 -22.69 20.86
C LYS A 119 -11.34 -21.67 21.41
N VAL A 120 -11.68 -20.40 21.32
CA VAL A 120 -10.93 -19.24 21.77
C VAL A 120 -11.79 -18.37 22.68
N VAL A 121 -11.18 -17.43 23.39
CA VAL A 121 -11.86 -16.37 24.14
C VAL A 121 -11.54 -15.05 23.45
N ILE A 122 -12.56 -14.25 23.13
CA ILE A 122 -12.41 -12.97 22.44
C ILE A 122 -12.62 -11.85 23.44
N THR A 123 -11.65 -10.95 23.60
CA THR A 123 -11.76 -9.82 24.53
C THR A 123 -12.68 -8.72 23.99
N ASP A 124 -13.22 -7.89 24.87
CA ASP A 124 -14.05 -6.74 24.49
C ASP A 124 -13.24 -5.70 23.70
N GLU A 125 -11.94 -5.59 24.04
CA GLU A 125 -10.98 -4.74 23.38
C GLU A 125 -10.76 -5.19 21.93
N ALA A 126 -10.62 -6.50 21.69
CA ALA A 126 -10.50 -7.07 20.35
C ALA A 126 -11.72 -6.74 19.47
N LEU A 127 -12.94 -6.86 20.02
CA LEU A 127 -14.17 -6.53 19.28
C LEU A 127 -14.26 -5.04 18.93
N LYS A 128 -13.90 -4.16 19.87
CA LYS A 128 -13.88 -2.71 19.62
C LYS A 128 -12.84 -2.34 18.56
N GLU A 129 -11.65 -2.91 18.68
CA GLU A 129 -10.57 -2.62 17.73
C GLU A 129 -10.87 -3.22 16.36
N ALA A 130 -11.56 -4.37 16.26
CA ALA A 130 -12.00 -4.94 14.98
C ALA A 130 -12.96 -3.99 14.23
N VAL A 131 -13.94 -3.41 14.93
CA VAL A 131 -14.84 -2.43 14.32
C VAL A 131 -14.08 -1.19 13.89
N LYS A 132 -13.26 -0.62 14.76
CA LYS A 132 -12.52 0.61 14.53
C LYS A 132 -11.49 0.47 13.40
N LEU A 133 -10.67 -0.60 13.43
CA LEU A 133 -9.65 -0.83 12.41
C LEU A 133 -10.26 -1.20 11.05
N SER A 134 -11.31 -2.04 11.03
CA SER A 134 -11.98 -2.37 9.78
C SER A 134 -12.67 -1.15 9.16
N THR A 135 -13.27 -0.27 9.95
CA THR A 135 -13.86 0.98 9.46
C THR A 135 -12.80 1.90 8.87
N ARG A 136 -11.66 2.01 9.54
CA ARG A 136 -10.59 2.92 9.15
C ARG A 136 -9.75 2.42 7.96
N TYR A 137 -9.53 1.11 7.87
CA TYR A 137 -8.53 0.54 6.97
C TYR A 137 -9.09 -0.37 5.88
N ILE A 138 -10.34 -0.87 6.00
CA ILE A 138 -10.99 -1.72 5.02
C ILE A 138 -12.14 -0.94 4.38
N SER A 139 -11.92 -0.43 3.16
CA SER A 139 -12.86 0.45 2.45
C SER A 139 -13.71 -0.27 1.39
N ASP A 140 -13.37 -1.50 1.04
CA ASP A 140 -14.03 -2.29 -0.01
C ASP A 140 -15.17 -3.17 0.51
N ARG A 141 -15.42 -3.18 1.84
CA ARG A 141 -16.46 -3.94 2.52
C ARG A 141 -17.21 -3.06 3.49
N PHE A 142 -18.41 -3.50 3.92
CA PHE A 142 -19.28 -2.79 4.81
C PHE A 142 -19.34 -3.41 6.21
N LEU A 143 -19.67 -2.60 7.22
CA LEU A 143 -20.03 -3.11 8.55
C LEU A 143 -21.40 -3.80 8.48
N PRO A 144 -21.66 -4.85 9.30
CA PRO A 144 -20.76 -5.44 10.28
C PRO A 144 -19.78 -6.48 9.69
N ASP A 145 -19.99 -6.92 8.45
CA ASP A 145 -19.30 -8.07 7.85
C ASP A 145 -17.78 -7.95 7.88
N LYS A 146 -17.22 -6.78 7.50
CA LYS A 146 -15.78 -6.57 7.55
C LYS A 146 -15.17 -6.73 8.95
N ALA A 147 -15.89 -6.38 10.00
CA ALA A 147 -15.41 -6.54 11.37
C ALA A 147 -15.57 -8.00 11.85
N ILE A 148 -16.62 -8.68 11.42
CA ILE A 148 -16.83 -10.11 11.65
C ILE A 148 -15.72 -10.92 10.99
N ASP A 149 -15.42 -10.66 9.72
CA ASP A 149 -14.36 -11.34 8.97
C ASP A 149 -12.99 -11.18 9.64
N VAL A 150 -12.69 -9.98 10.16
CA VAL A 150 -11.42 -9.72 10.88
C VAL A 150 -11.34 -10.56 12.16
N ILE A 151 -12.42 -10.68 12.93
CA ILE A 151 -12.47 -11.50 14.15
C ILE A 151 -12.34 -12.98 13.81
N ASP A 152 -13.05 -13.45 12.78
CA ASP A 152 -13.00 -14.84 12.32
C ASP A 152 -11.58 -15.23 11.89
N GLU A 153 -10.92 -14.39 11.10
CA GLU A 153 -9.54 -14.60 10.66
C GLU A 153 -8.55 -14.54 11.82
N ALA A 154 -8.71 -13.59 12.78
CA ALA A 154 -7.87 -13.50 13.95
C ALA A 154 -7.97 -14.78 14.81
N ALA A 155 -9.18 -15.27 15.04
CA ALA A 155 -9.43 -16.50 15.76
C ALA A 155 -8.83 -17.72 15.04
N SER A 156 -9.01 -17.81 13.72
CA SER A 156 -8.45 -18.87 12.89
C SER A 156 -6.92 -18.86 12.91
N LYS A 157 -6.30 -17.70 12.74
CA LYS A 157 -4.84 -17.52 12.73
C LYS A 157 -4.22 -17.90 14.07
N SER A 158 -4.78 -17.43 15.19
CA SER A 158 -4.29 -17.72 16.53
C SER A 158 -4.45 -19.20 16.86
N ARG A 159 -5.53 -19.83 16.41
CA ARG A 159 -5.72 -21.28 16.51
C ARG A 159 -4.67 -22.03 15.69
N LEU A 160 -4.42 -21.65 14.42
CA LEU A 160 -3.38 -22.27 13.59
C LEU A 160 -1.98 -22.11 14.22
N ALA A 161 -1.67 -20.93 14.76
CA ALA A 161 -0.41 -20.70 15.45
C ALA A 161 -0.20 -21.68 16.62
N SER A 162 -1.26 -22.07 17.33
CA SER A 162 -1.19 -23.08 18.40
C SER A 162 -0.88 -24.49 17.91
N TYR A 163 -1.00 -24.77 16.61
CA TYR A 163 -0.64 -26.08 16.00
C TYR A 163 0.80 -26.13 15.48
N ILE A 164 1.51 -25.01 15.45
CA ILE A 164 2.90 -24.97 15.00
C ILE A 164 3.80 -25.48 16.11
N GLU A 165 4.61 -26.50 15.82
CA GLU A 165 5.60 -27.03 16.77
C GLU A 165 6.61 -25.93 17.16
N PRO A 166 6.98 -25.85 18.45
CA PRO A 166 8.01 -24.92 18.95
C PRO A 166 9.33 -25.02 18.18
N GLU A 167 10.02 -23.90 18.05
CA GLU A 167 11.32 -23.82 17.36
C GLU A 167 12.38 -24.75 17.98
N GLU A 168 12.28 -25.02 19.27
CA GLU A 168 13.17 -25.98 19.98
C GLU A 168 13.03 -27.39 19.42
N ILE A 169 11.81 -27.86 19.22
CA ILE A 169 11.55 -29.18 18.63
C ILE A 169 12.04 -29.23 17.18
N LYS A 170 11.82 -28.17 16.39
CA LYS A 170 12.31 -28.10 15.00
C LYS A 170 13.84 -28.13 14.91
N LYS A 171 14.53 -27.47 15.84
CA LYS A 171 16.01 -27.53 15.91
C LYS A 171 16.50 -28.94 16.23
N LEU A 172 15.92 -29.59 17.24
CA LEU A 172 16.28 -30.96 17.58
C LEU A 172 16.01 -31.96 16.46
N ILE A 173 14.95 -31.74 15.65
CA ILE A 173 14.68 -32.56 14.47
C ILE A 173 15.80 -32.40 13.43
N LYS A 174 16.24 -31.17 13.16
CA LYS A 174 17.38 -30.92 12.26
C LYS A 174 18.67 -31.56 12.76
N ASP A 175 18.93 -31.46 14.06
CA ASP A 175 20.10 -32.11 14.66
C ASP A 175 20.05 -33.63 14.49
N VAL A 176 18.88 -34.25 14.61
CA VAL A 176 18.71 -35.70 14.35
C VAL A 176 18.98 -36.05 12.89
N GLU A 177 18.53 -35.21 11.94
CA GLU A 177 18.80 -35.40 10.50
C GLU A 177 20.30 -35.28 10.18
N GLU A 178 20.99 -34.29 10.76
CA GLU A 178 22.43 -34.15 10.61
C GLU A 178 23.19 -35.35 11.19
N LEU A 179 22.82 -35.80 12.39
CA LEU A 179 23.41 -36.99 12.99
C LEU A 179 23.12 -38.26 12.17
N GLU A 180 21.99 -38.36 11.47
CA GLU A 180 21.72 -39.49 10.58
C GLU A 180 22.69 -39.49 9.40
N LYS A 181 22.98 -38.36 8.79
CA LYS A 181 23.98 -38.22 7.72
C LYS A 181 25.38 -38.61 8.21
N GLN A 182 25.78 -38.09 9.36
CA GLN A 182 27.09 -38.42 9.96
C GLN A 182 27.21 -39.93 10.28
N LYS A 183 26.11 -40.55 10.73
CA LYS A 183 26.07 -42.00 10.99
C LYS A 183 26.24 -42.80 9.70
N GLU A 184 25.56 -42.40 8.62
CA GLU A 184 25.71 -43.06 7.32
C GLU A 184 27.13 -42.93 6.76
N GLU A 185 27.76 -41.77 6.92
CA GLU A 185 29.18 -41.56 6.54
C GLU A 185 30.13 -42.42 7.37
N SER A 186 29.94 -42.49 8.67
CA SER A 186 30.75 -43.34 9.57
C SER A 186 30.60 -44.82 9.23
N VAL A 187 29.41 -45.27 8.84
CA VAL A 187 29.18 -46.64 8.39
C VAL A 187 29.87 -46.92 7.04
N LYS A 188 29.84 -45.96 6.09
CA LYS A 188 30.56 -46.07 4.82
C LYS A 188 32.09 -46.15 4.99
N GLN A 189 32.61 -45.50 6.05
CA GLN A 189 34.03 -45.52 6.42
C GLN A 189 34.40 -46.71 7.33
N GLU A 190 33.48 -47.68 7.55
CA GLU A 190 33.65 -48.84 8.42
C GLU A 190 33.95 -48.53 9.89
N ASN A 191 33.70 -47.28 10.35
CA ASN A 191 33.91 -46.86 11.71
C ASN A 191 32.66 -47.14 12.59
N TYR A 192 32.48 -48.42 12.94
CA TYR A 192 31.29 -48.87 13.67
C TYR A 192 31.23 -48.37 15.11
N GLU A 193 32.37 -48.05 15.75
CA GLU A 193 32.39 -47.51 17.11
C GLU A 193 31.80 -46.10 17.16
N GLU A 194 32.14 -45.26 16.20
CA GLU A 194 31.64 -43.91 16.09
C GLU A 194 30.15 -43.89 15.66
N ALA A 195 29.76 -44.76 14.73
CA ALA A 195 28.37 -44.97 14.38
C ALA A 195 27.50 -45.38 15.57
N GLY A 196 28.06 -46.21 16.48
CA GLY A 196 27.42 -46.60 17.74
C GLY A 196 27.22 -45.43 18.71
N ARG A 197 28.23 -44.55 18.83
CA ARG A 197 28.13 -43.30 19.65
C ARG A 197 27.09 -42.35 19.12
N ILE A 198 27.07 -42.12 17.80
CA ILE A 198 26.08 -41.28 17.13
C ILE A 198 24.67 -41.82 17.33
N ARG A 199 24.46 -43.13 17.17
CA ARG A 199 23.17 -43.81 17.42
C ARG A 199 22.66 -43.56 18.84
N ASN A 200 23.55 -43.67 19.84
CA ASN A 200 23.19 -43.43 21.25
C ASN A 200 22.80 -41.96 21.48
N ARG A 201 23.48 -41.01 20.82
CA ARG A 201 23.15 -39.60 20.89
C ARG A 201 21.80 -39.30 20.22
N GLN A 202 21.55 -39.88 19.05
CA GLN A 202 20.25 -39.79 18.38
C GLN A 202 19.10 -40.33 19.24
N SER A 203 19.30 -41.47 19.89
CA SER A 203 18.28 -42.07 20.76
C SER A 203 17.93 -41.15 21.95
N LYS A 204 18.91 -40.42 22.50
CA LYS A 204 18.66 -39.44 23.57
C LYS A 204 17.87 -38.26 23.06
N ILE A 205 18.27 -37.69 21.93
CA ILE A 205 17.56 -36.53 21.32
C ILE A 205 16.14 -36.93 20.92
N LYS A 206 15.93 -38.12 20.35
CA LYS A 206 14.58 -38.60 20.01
C LYS A 206 13.66 -38.70 21.23
N LYS A 207 14.18 -39.19 22.37
CA LYS A 207 13.42 -39.20 23.63
C LYS A 207 13.09 -37.80 24.12
N GLU A 208 14.05 -36.89 24.03
CA GLU A 208 13.86 -35.49 24.41
C GLU A 208 12.76 -34.80 23.53
N ILE A 209 12.75 -35.10 22.23
CA ILE A 209 11.67 -34.65 21.31
C ILE A 209 10.31 -35.23 21.73
N GLU A 210 10.23 -36.50 22.09
CA GLU A 210 8.99 -37.14 22.55
C GLU A 210 8.49 -36.51 23.86
N ASP A 211 9.38 -36.28 24.82
CA ASP A 211 9.04 -35.63 26.10
C ASP A 211 8.60 -34.18 25.91
N LEU A 212 9.25 -33.42 25.03
CA LEU A 212 8.87 -32.05 24.69
C LEU A 212 7.53 -32.00 23.95
N ARG A 213 7.29 -32.95 23.04
CA ARG A 213 5.98 -33.06 22.34
C ARG A 213 4.84 -33.39 23.29
N ALA A 214 5.08 -34.30 24.25
CA ALA A 214 4.08 -34.63 25.27
C ALA A 214 3.74 -33.42 26.14
N LYS A 215 4.73 -32.68 26.63
CA LYS A 215 4.52 -31.44 27.38
C LYS A 215 3.78 -30.38 26.56
N TRP A 216 4.19 -30.18 25.32
CA TRP A 216 3.52 -29.22 24.42
C TRP A 216 2.06 -29.62 24.16
N GLN A 217 1.74 -30.90 24.01
CA GLN A 217 0.38 -31.37 23.86
C GLN A 217 -0.47 -31.16 25.13
N GLU A 218 0.08 -31.41 26.32
CA GLU A 218 -0.57 -31.13 27.59
C GLU A 218 -0.84 -29.61 27.77
N GLU A 219 0.15 -28.78 27.50
CA GLU A 219 0.01 -27.33 27.56
C GLU A 219 -1.06 -26.82 26.58
N LYS A 220 -1.11 -27.39 25.38
CA LYS A 220 -2.09 -27.05 24.35
C LYS A 220 -3.53 -27.39 24.75
N ILE A 221 -3.77 -28.49 25.47
CA ILE A 221 -5.09 -28.87 25.96
C ILE A 221 -5.55 -27.91 27.06
N ASN A 222 -4.63 -27.42 27.88
CA ASN A 222 -4.93 -26.57 29.04
C ASN A 222 -4.89 -25.06 28.76
N LYS A 223 -4.30 -24.64 27.62
CA LYS A 223 -4.13 -23.21 27.29
C LYS A 223 -5.34 -22.68 26.56
N THR A 224 -6.12 -21.85 27.23
CA THR A 224 -7.18 -21.06 26.57
C THR A 224 -6.53 -20.00 25.69
N ILE A 225 -6.80 -20.04 24.40
CA ILE A 225 -6.31 -19.05 23.44
C ILE A 225 -7.17 -17.80 23.62
N VAL A 226 -6.55 -16.68 23.95
CA VAL A 226 -7.23 -15.39 24.11
C VAL A 226 -6.88 -14.51 22.90
N ILE A 227 -7.89 -13.98 22.25
CA ILE A 227 -7.76 -13.04 21.14
C ILE A 227 -7.82 -11.63 21.70
N ASP A 228 -6.78 -10.86 21.50
CA ASP A 228 -6.66 -9.48 21.94
C ASP A 228 -6.65 -8.49 20.75
N ASP A 229 -6.56 -7.20 21.07
CA ASP A 229 -6.46 -6.11 20.07
C ASP A 229 -5.26 -6.25 19.15
N SER A 230 -4.19 -6.86 19.65
CA SER A 230 -2.95 -7.12 18.92
C SER A 230 -3.13 -8.15 17.80
N ASP A 231 -3.90 -9.22 18.03
CA ASP A 231 -4.19 -10.23 17.02
C ASP A 231 -5.06 -9.65 15.89
N VAL A 232 -6.03 -8.82 16.26
CA VAL A 232 -6.88 -8.08 15.33
C VAL A 232 -6.06 -7.13 14.46
N ALA A 233 -5.15 -6.37 15.06
CA ALA A 233 -4.27 -5.46 14.34
C ALA A 233 -3.33 -6.20 13.37
N ASP A 234 -2.90 -7.41 13.71
CA ASP A 234 -2.09 -8.26 12.82
C ASP A 234 -2.86 -8.69 11.58
N VAL A 235 -4.12 -9.09 11.73
CA VAL A 235 -4.97 -9.47 10.59
C VAL A 235 -5.18 -8.28 9.66
N VAL A 236 -5.56 -7.14 10.20
CA VAL A 236 -5.75 -5.92 9.40
C VAL A 236 -4.45 -5.51 8.71
N SER A 237 -3.30 -5.68 9.39
CA SER A 237 -1.98 -5.40 8.80
C SER A 237 -1.67 -6.29 7.60
N VAL A 238 -2.00 -7.58 7.67
CA VAL A 238 -1.80 -8.52 6.56
C VAL A 238 -2.71 -8.19 5.38
N TRP A 239 -3.98 -7.90 5.62
CA TRP A 239 -4.95 -7.61 4.57
C TRP A 239 -4.67 -6.29 3.85
N THR A 240 -4.37 -5.26 4.63
CA THR A 240 -4.16 -3.90 4.11
C THR A 240 -2.71 -3.62 3.73
N LYS A 241 -1.78 -4.51 4.12
CA LYS A 241 -0.32 -4.32 4.04
C LYS A 241 0.19 -3.11 4.83
N ILE A 242 -0.58 -2.66 5.82
CA ILE A 242 -0.23 -1.54 6.69
C ILE A 242 0.16 -2.11 8.04
N PRO A 243 1.34 -1.83 8.58
CA PRO A 243 1.78 -2.32 9.88
C PRO A 243 1.02 -1.62 11.03
N VAL A 244 -0.25 -1.98 11.24
CA VAL A 244 -1.16 -1.31 12.20
C VAL A 244 -0.66 -1.38 13.64
N LYS A 245 0.01 -2.48 14.04
CA LYS A 245 0.61 -2.65 15.38
C LYS A 245 1.72 -1.64 15.71
N LYS A 246 2.56 -1.30 14.72
CA LYS A 246 3.68 -0.37 14.91
C LYS A 246 3.27 1.09 14.89
N LEU A 247 2.05 1.38 14.43
CA LEU A 247 1.65 2.76 14.10
C LEU A 247 1.37 3.66 15.32
N ALA A 248 0.99 3.14 16.47
CA ALA A 248 0.55 4.04 17.56
C ALA A 248 1.70 4.73 18.31
N GLN A 249 2.82 4.06 18.58
CA GLN A 249 3.98 4.67 19.26
C GLN A 249 5.10 5.06 18.28
N GLU A 250 5.43 4.19 17.32
CA GLU A 250 6.45 4.48 16.31
C GLU A 250 5.98 5.54 15.28
N GLU A 251 4.68 5.64 14.98
CA GLU A 251 4.16 6.69 14.10
C GLU A 251 4.33 8.07 14.70
N ALA A 252 4.09 8.21 16.00
CA ALA A 252 4.30 9.49 16.68
C ALA A 252 5.77 9.91 16.67
N GLU A 253 6.70 8.97 16.85
CA GLU A 253 8.14 9.24 16.74
C GLU A 253 8.59 9.49 15.31
N ARG A 254 8.10 8.72 14.34
CA ARG A 254 8.35 8.94 12.91
C ARG A 254 7.84 10.30 12.46
N LEU A 255 6.64 10.68 12.87
CA LEU A 255 6.08 12.00 12.56
C LEU A 255 6.86 13.14 13.20
N LYS A 256 7.39 12.96 14.43
CA LYS A 256 8.30 13.92 15.06
C LYS A 256 9.60 14.06 14.28
N ASN A 257 10.16 12.93 13.83
CA ASN A 257 11.44 12.87 13.10
C ASN A 257 11.29 12.97 11.58
N LEU A 258 10.09 13.22 11.05
CA LEU A 258 9.82 13.21 9.60
C LEU A 258 10.75 14.18 8.84
N GLU A 259 11.01 15.36 9.38
CA GLU A 259 11.93 16.33 8.76
C GLU A 259 13.34 15.73 8.60
N ASN A 260 13.89 15.11 9.65
CA ASN A 260 15.21 14.47 9.57
C ASN A 260 15.24 13.32 8.57
N ILE A 261 14.18 12.50 8.53
CA ILE A 261 14.08 11.40 7.57
C ILE A 261 14.05 11.92 6.13
N LEU A 262 13.31 12.98 5.86
CA LEU A 262 13.26 13.58 4.52
C LEU A 262 14.61 14.20 4.14
N HIS A 263 15.32 14.84 5.07
CA HIS A 263 16.65 15.42 4.83
C HIS A 263 17.73 14.37 4.52
N THR A 264 17.55 13.10 4.87
CA THR A 264 18.54 12.05 4.50
C THR A 264 18.65 11.82 3.00
N LYS A 265 17.58 12.04 2.26
CA LYS A 265 17.51 11.78 0.81
C LYS A 265 17.29 13.07 -0.01
N VAL A 266 16.71 14.12 0.57
CA VAL A 266 16.40 15.38 -0.11
C VAL A 266 17.28 16.50 0.42
N ILE A 267 18.12 17.03 -0.44
CA ILE A 267 19.09 18.05 -0.12
C ILE A 267 18.63 19.44 -0.61
N GLY A 268 18.92 20.46 0.16
CA GLY A 268 18.78 21.86 -0.24
C GLY A 268 17.35 22.40 -0.35
N GLN A 269 16.34 21.73 0.24
CA GLN A 269 14.92 22.12 0.13
C GLN A 269 14.26 22.24 1.52
N ASP A 270 14.93 22.88 2.46
CA ASP A 270 14.54 22.90 3.88
C ASP A 270 13.11 23.44 4.10
N GLU A 271 12.74 24.55 3.42
CA GLU A 271 11.40 25.13 3.55
C GLU A 271 10.32 24.18 3.05
N ALA A 272 10.59 23.45 1.95
CA ALA A 272 9.67 22.45 1.39
C ALA A 272 9.45 21.29 2.37
N ILE A 273 10.52 20.77 2.94
CA ILE A 273 10.49 19.67 3.91
C ILE A 273 9.71 20.06 5.16
N VAL A 274 10.00 21.24 5.72
CA VAL A 274 9.29 21.75 6.90
C VAL A 274 7.80 21.97 6.63
N ALA A 275 7.43 22.55 5.48
CA ALA A 275 6.04 22.79 5.11
C ALA A 275 5.26 21.46 4.94
N VAL A 276 5.83 20.48 4.21
CA VAL A 276 5.24 19.15 4.04
C VAL A 276 5.07 18.47 5.40
N SER A 277 6.12 18.44 6.21
CA SER A 277 6.09 17.76 7.51
C SER A 277 5.04 18.35 8.46
N LYS A 278 4.91 19.67 8.50
CA LYS A 278 3.88 20.35 9.31
C LYS A 278 2.46 20.02 8.83
N ALA A 279 2.23 20.01 7.52
CA ALA A 279 0.91 19.70 6.96
C ALA A 279 0.53 18.22 7.22
N ILE A 280 1.47 17.30 7.05
CA ILE A 280 1.26 15.88 7.34
C ILE A 280 0.95 15.66 8.82
N ARG A 281 1.71 16.29 9.74
CA ARG A 281 1.43 16.21 11.18
C ARG A 281 0.01 16.69 11.50
N ARG A 282 -0.43 17.84 10.94
CA ARG A 282 -1.82 18.36 11.12
C ARG A 282 -2.87 17.35 10.65
N GLY A 283 -2.65 16.73 9.48
CA GLY A 283 -3.56 15.74 8.93
C GLY A 283 -3.68 14.48 9.78
N ARG A 284 -2.55 13.99 10.32
CA ARG A 284 -2.51 12.75 11.10
C ARG A 284 -3.01 12.89 12.54
N VAL A 285 -2.83 14.03 13.18
CA VAL A 285 -3.32 14.30 14.54
C VAL A 285 -4.86 14.50 14.58
N GLY A 286 -5.52 14.53 13.41
CA GLY A 286 -6.98 14.67 13.34
C GLY A 286 -7.49 16.12 13.48
N LEU A 287 -6.62 17.11 13.31
CA LEU A 287 -6.99 18.53 13.29
C LEU A 287 -7.53 19.00 11.93
N LYS A 288 -7.57 18.12 10.93
CA LYS A 288 -8.08 18.38 9.59
C LYS A 288 -9.47 17.72 9.43
N ASP A 289 -10.26 18.23 8.47
CA ASP A 289 -11.54 17.61 8.11
C ASP A 289 -11.33 16.13 7.72
N PRO A 290 -12.00 15.17 8.39
CA PRO A 290 -11.82 13.75 8.16
C PRO A 290 -12.29 13.29 6.77
N LYS A 291 -13.02 14.14 6.05
CA LYS A 291 -13.45 13.86 4.68
C LYS A 291 -12.36 14.09 3.65
N ARG A 292 -11.33 14.90 3.94
CA ARG A 292 -10.29 15.30 3.00
C ARG A 292 -9.07 14.37 3.04
N PRO A 293 -8.24 14.31 1.97
CA PRO A 293 -6.97 13.59 1.97
C PRO A 293 -6.05 14.02 3.12
N ILE A 294 -5.12 13.17 3.55
CA ILE A 294 -4.14 13.47 4.63
C ILE A 294 -3.41 14.78 4.34
N GLY A 295 -2.97 14.98 3.10
CA GLY A 295 -2.30 16.19 2.64
C GLY A 295 -2.46 16.39 1.15
N SER A 296 -2.53 17.64 0.72
CA SER A 296 -2.58 18.03 -0.69
C SER A 296 -1.56 19.13 -0.94
N PHE A 297 -0.64 18.90 -1.87
CA PHE A 297 0.52 19.76 -2.12
C PHE A 297 0.64 20.12 -3.60
N LEU A 298 1.04 21.34 -3.87
CA LEU A 298 1.45 21.78 -5.19
C LEU A 298 2.94 22.16 -5.15
N PHE A 299 3.78 21.38 -5.81
CA PHE A 299 5.23 21.56 -5.90
C PHE A 299 5.57 22.32 -7.18
N LEU A 300 6.13 23.50 -7.02
CA LEU A 300 6.47 24.41 -8.10
C LEU A 300 8.00 24.54 -8.22
N GLY A 301 8.51 24.59 -9.43
CA GLY A 301 9.93 24.82 -9.67
C GLY A 301 10.50 24.13 -10.90
N PRO A 302 11.76 24.41 -11.26
CA PRO A 302 12.39 23.83 -12.43
C PRO A 302 12.54 22.31 -12.33
N THR A 303 12.93 21.68 -13.43
CA THR A 303 13.22 20.24 -13.42
C THR A 303 14.49 19.94 -12.63
N GLY A 304 14.56 18.75 -12.01
CA GLY A 304 15.78 18.28 -11.35
C GLY A 304 16.10 18.88 -9.98
N VAL A 305 15.15 19.60 -9.33
CA VAL A 305 15.35 20.22 -8.00
C VAL A 305 14.89 19.34 -6.83
N GLY A 306 14.42 18.10 -7.08
CA GLY A 306 14.07 17.16 -6.02
C GLY A 306 12.56 16.96 -5.79
N LYS A 307 11.64 17.53 -6.59
CA LYS A 307 10.18 17.38 -6.42
C LYS A 307 9.72 15.92 -6.35
N THR A 308 10.15 15.11 -7.32
CA THR A 308 9.82 13.68 -7.39
C THR A 308 10.52 12.88 -6.28
N GLU A 309 11.74 13.26 -5.92
CA GLU A 309 12.50 12.59 -4.87
C GLU A 309 11.87 12.81 -3.49
N LEU A 310 11.43 14.04 -3.19
CA LEU A 310 10.67 14.32 -1.97
C LEU A 310 9.38 13.48 -1.92
N SER A 311 8.69 13.30 -3.04
CA SER A 311 7.47 12.49 -3.11
C SER A 311 7.74 11.00 -2.84
N LYS A 312 8.85 10.45 -3.36
CA LYS A 312 9.28 9.06 -3.10
C LYS A 312 9.68 8.86 -1.65
N THR A 313 10.53 9.75 -1.14
CA THR A 313 10.99 9.67 0.25
C THR A 313 9.83 9.82 1.24
N LEU A 314 8.85 10.68 0.91
CA LEU A 314 7.64 10.81 1.71
C LEU A 314 6.80 9.52 1.69
N ALA A 315 6.66 8.85 0.53
CA ALA A 315 5.95 7.57 0.44
C ALA A 315 6.61 6.49 1.30
N GLU A 316 7.92 6.39 1.24
CA GLU A 316 8.70 5.47 2.07
C GLU A 316 8.60 5.80 3.57
N ALA A 317 8.74 7.07 3.94
CA ALA A 317 8.66 7.51 5.34
C ALA A 317 7.28 7.28 5.95
N MET A 318 6.20 7.51 5.17
CA MET A 318 4.82 7.43 5.66
C MET A 318 4.23 6.03 5.57
N PHE A 319 4.55 5.28 4.51
CA PHE A 319 3.90 4.00 4.19
C PHE A 319 4.87 2.82 4.14
N GLY A 320 6.15 3.04 4.45
CA GLY A 320 7.17 2.00 4.65
C GLY A 320 7.81 1.45 3.38
N THR A 321 7.30 1.79 2.18
CA THR A 321 7.86 1.34 0.89
C THR A 321 7.76 2.43 -0.18
N GLU A 322 8.77 2.51 -1.06
CA GLU A 322 8.71 3.39 -2.25
C GLU A 322 7.58 2.99 -3.21
N ASN A 323 7.17 1.72 -3.20
CA ASN A 323 6.07 1.20 -4.03
C ASN A 323 4.69 1.76 -3.64
N SER A 324 4.58 2.43 -2.49
CA SER A 324 3.38 3.17 -2.10
C SER A 324 3.21 4.50 -2.86
N LEU A 325 4.10 4.80 -3.82
CA LEU A 325 3.98 5.95 -4.71
C LEU A 325 3.22 5.56 -6.00
N ILE A 326 2.05 6.17 -6.20
CA ILE A 326 1.29 6.08 -7.45
C ILE A 326 1.65 7.30 -8.29
N ARG A 327 2.49 7.12 -9.31
CA ARG A 327 2.83 8.19 -10.24
C ARG A 327 1.91 8.17 -11.46
N VAL A 328 1.41 9.36 -11.82
CA VAL A 328 0.57 9.60 -12.99
C VAL A 328 1.13 10.83 -13.73
N ASP A 329 1.50 10.65 -14.99
CA ASP A 329 1.97 11.74 -15.84
C ASP A 329 0.78 12.43 -16.51
N MET A 330 0.58 13.71 -16.24
CA MET A 330 -0.55 14.46 -16.76
C MET A 330 -0.43 14.77 -18.25
N SER A 331 0.72 14.56 -18.87
CA SER A 331 0.90 14.63 -20.31
C SER A 331 0.07 13.57 -21.05
N GLU A 332 -0.28 12.46 -20.40
CA GLU A 332 -1.15 11.41 -20.95
C GLU A 332 -2.65 11.81 -20.89
N TYR A 333 -2.99 12.88 -20.17
CA TYR A 333 -4.35 13.34 -19.90
C TYR A 333 -4.64 14.73 -20.45
N MET A 334 -4.01 15.08 -21.58
CA MET A 334 -4.20 16.37 -22.26
C MET A 334 -5.52 16.44 -23.02
N GLU A 335 -6.06 15.32 -23.45
CA GLU A 335 -7.26 15.25 -24.28
C GLU A 335 -8.49 14.85 -23.46
N LYS A 336 -9.67 15.36 -23.86
CA LYS A 336 -10.93 15.13 -23.13
C LYS A 336 -11.25 13.64 -22.92
N HIS A 337 -11.02 12.79 -23.92
CA HIS A 337 -11.29 11.37 -23.80
C HIS A 337 -10.27 10.61 -22.90
N SER A 338 -9.10 11.19 -22.67
CA SER A 338 -8.12 10.61 -21.75
C SER A 338 -8.58 10.67 -20.30
N VAL A 339 -9.48 11.60 -19.94
CA VAL A 339 -10.05 11.71 -18.60
C VAL A 339 -10.83 10.45 -18.21
N SER A 340 -11.52 9.84 -19.19
CA SER A 340 -12.20 8.55 -18.99
C SER A 340 -11.24 7.42 -18.58
N LYS A 341 -9.98 7.46 -19.02
CA LYS A 341 -8.96 6.49 -18.59
C LYS A 341 -8.61 6.63 -17.11
N MET A 342 -8.77 7.81 -16.53
CA MET A 342 -8.45 8.06 -15.12
C MET A 342 -9.49 7.43 -14.17
N VAL A 343 -10.79 7.58 -14.50
CA VAL A 343 -11.92 7.19 -13.63
C VAL A 343 -12.66 5.96 -14.17
N GLY A 344 -12.51 5.66 -15.44
CA GLY A 344 -13.21 4.59 -16.18
C GLY A 344 -14.11 5.14 -17.27
N SER A 345 -14.40 4.31 -18.28
CA SER A 345 -15.29 4.64 -19.39
C SER A 345 -16.75 4.44 -19.00
N PRO A 346 -17.67 5.32 -19.41
CA PRO A 346 -19.11 5.12 -19.19
C PRO A 346 -19.62 3.81 -19.81
N PRO A 347 -20.75 3.27 -19.32
CA PRO A 347 -21.37 2.07 -19.90
C PRO A 347 -21.61 2.23 -21.42
N GLY A 348 -21.22 1.20 -22.17
CA GLY A 348 -21.38 1.18 -23.64
C GLY A 348 -20.19 1.72 -24.44
N TYR A 349 -19.14 2.21 -23.80
CA TYR A 349 -17.88 2.60 -24.46
C TYR A 349 -16.81 1.53 -24.31
N VAL A 350 -15.88 1.48 -25.28
CA VAL A 350 -14.73 0.56 -25.25
C VAL A 350 -13.88 0.85 -24.00
N GLY A 351 -13.51 -0.21 -23.24
CA GLY A 351 -12.73 -0.10 -22.01
C GLY A 351 -13.56 0.07 -20.72
N TYR A 352 -14.89 -0.12 -20.78
CA TYR A 352 -15.74 -0.10 -19.57
C TYR A 352 -15.34 -1.14 -18.53
N ASP A 353 -14.98 -2.35 -18.97
CA ASP A 353 -14.60 -3.47 -18.08
C ASP A 353 -13.18 -3.31 -17.49
N GLU A 354 -12.33 -2.47 -18.08
CA GLU A 354 -10.95 -2.30 -17.63
C GLU A 354 -10.82 -1.40 -16.38
N GLY A 355 -11.88 -0.66 -16.04
CA GLY A 355 -11.85 0.31 -14.94
C GLY A 355 -10.95 1.52 -15.22
N GLY A 356 -10.93 2.51 -14.32
CA GLY A 356 -10.05 3.67 -14.43
C GLY A 356 -8.66 3.39 -13.87
N GLN A 357 -7.63 3.86 -14.55
CA GLN A 357 -6.23 3.63 -14.14
C GLN A 357 -5.91 4.19 -12.75
N LEU A 358 -6.36 5.41 -12.44
CA LEU A 358 -6.15 6.00 -11.11
C LEU A 358 -7.07 5.36 -10.08
N SER A 359 -8.36 5.22 -10.39
CA SER A 359 -9.34 4.66 -9.47
C SER A 359 -8.97 3.23 -9.04
N GLU A 360 -8.56 2.36 -9.96
CA GLU A 360 -8.12 1.00 -9.64
C GLU A 360 -6.80 0.95 -8.84
N LYS A 361 -5.81 1.79 -9.17
CA LYS A 361 -4.56 1.87 -8.40
C LYS A 361 -4.80 2.30 -6.96
N VAL A 362 -5.66 3.32 -6.74
CA VAL A 362 -6.00 3.81 -5.40
C VAL A 362 -6.86 2.81 -4.65
N ARG A 363 -7.83 2.17 -5.30
CA ARG A 363 -8.65 1.12 -4.70
C ARG A 363 -7.80 -0.03 -4.15
N ARG A 364 -6.75 -0.43 -4.91
CA ARG A 364 -5.83 -1.51 -4.49
C ARG A 364 -4.82 -1.05 -3.44
N ASN A 365 -4.47 0.24 -3.44
CA ASN A 365 -3.50 0.83 -2.51
C ASN A 365 -4.06 2.13 -1.92
N PRO A 366 -5.03 2.04 -0.99
CA PRO A 366 -5.69 3.22 -0.42
C PRO A 366 -4.76 4.06 0.48
N TYR A 367 -3.61 3.50 0.87
CA TYR A 367 -2.55 4.16 1.64
C TYR A 367 -1.36 4.42 0.74
N SER A 368 -1.39 5.54 0.03
CA SER A 368 -0.37 5.85 -0.97
C SER A 368 -0.14 7.35 -1.09
N VAL A 369 1.02 7.70 -1.64
CA VAL A 369 1.28 9.05 -2.17
C VAL A 369 0.92 9.03 -3.65
N ILE A 370 0.05 9.92 -4.05
CA ILE A 370 -0.35 10.11 -5.45
C ILE A 370 0.42 11.30 -5.99
N LEU A 371 1.31 11.04 -6.94
CA LEU A 371 2.09 12.06 -7.62
C LEU A 371 1.50 12.31 -9.01
N LEU A 372 0.89 13.48 -9.19
CA LEU A 372 0.39 13.97 -10.47
C LEU A 372 1.46 14.90 -11.07
N ASP A 373 2.24 14.35 -12.02
CA ASP A 373 3.39 15.06 -12.59
C ASP A 373 2.94 15.96 -13.76
N GLU A 374 3.50 17.18 -13.85
CA GLU A 374 3.19 18.18 -14.88
C GLU A 374 1.70 18.54 -14.98
N ILE A 375 1.10 18.88 -13.83
CA ILE A 375 -0.36 19.14 -13.71
C ILE A 375 -0.88 20.23 -14.64
N GLU A 376 -0.03 21.17 -15.05
CA GLU A 376 -0.38 22.25 -16.00
C GLU A 376 -0.73 21.73 -17.40
N LYS A 377 -0.34 20.50 -17.74
CA LYS A 377 -0.67 19.88 -19.03
C LYS A 377 -2.02 19.18 -19.06
N ALA A 378 -2.62 18.96 -17.89
CA ALA A 378 -3.88 18.23 -17.77
C ALA A 378 -5.05 18.95 -18.43
N HIS A 379 -5.97 18.19 -19.02
CA HIS A 379 -7.24 18.72 -19.52
C HIS A 379 -8.05 19.36 -18.38
N PRO A 380 -8.81 20.45 -18.63
CA PRO A 380 -9.63 21.10 -17.61
C PRO A 380 -10.57 20.19 -16.82
N ASP A 381 -11.09 19.12 -17.42
CA ASP A 381 -11.97 18.16 -16.76
C ASP A 381 -11.25 17.34 -15.66
N VAL A 382 -9.93 17.18 -15.74
CA VAL A 382 -9.12 16.55 -14.67
C VAL A 382 -9.22 17.37 -13.38
N PHE A 383 -9.20 18.70 -13.49
CA PHE A 383 -9.33 19.58 -12.31
C PHE A 383 -10.68 19.44 -11.63
N ASN A 384 -11.76 19.16 -12.38
CA ASN A 384 -13.08 18.91 -11.79
C ASN A 384 -13.08 17.62 -10.94
N ILE A 385 -12.39 16.56 -11.39
CA ILE A 385 -12.21 15.32 -10.62
C ILE A 385 -11.37 15.60 -9.38
N LEU A 386 -10.26 16.32 -9.54
CA LEU A 386 -9.39 16.66 -8.42
C LEU A 386 -10.08 17.55 -7.38
N LEU A 387 -10.96 18.48 -7.78
CA LEU A 387 -11.77 19.25 -6.85
C LEU A 387 -12.64 18.34 -5.99
N GLN A 388 -13.30 17.33 -6.58
CA GLN A 388 -14.08 16.36 -5.83
C GLN A 388 -13.20 15.57 -4.84
N VAL A 389 -12.01 15.13 -5.28
CA VAL A 389 -11.06 14.44 -4.40
C VAL A 389 -10.61 15.32 -3.23
N LEU A 390 -10.29 16.59 -3.50
CA LEU A 390 -9.77 17.52 -2.50
C LEU A 390 -10.83 17.97 -1.49
N ASP A 391 -12.12 17.98 -1.87
CA ASP A 391 -13.22 18.40 -0.99
C ASP A 391 -13.88 17.22 -0.26
N ASP A 392 -14.30 16.20 -1.05
CA ASP A 392 -15.09 15.10 -0.55
C ASP A 392 -14.23 13.87 -0.17
N GLY A 393 -12.95 13.87 -0.58
CA GLY A 393 -12.00 12.77 -0.36
C GLY A 393 -12.37 11.47 -1.07
N HIS A 394 -13.24 11.51 -2.08
CA HIS A 394 -13.60 10.34 -2.86
C HIS A 394 -14.00 10.72 -4.28
N ILE A 395 -13.96 9.75 -5.18
CA ILE A 395 -14.56 9.83 -6.51
C ILE A 395 -15.50 8.64 -6.72
N THR A 396 -16.46 8.81 -7.63
CA THR A 396 -17.27 7.69 -8.11
C THR A 396 -16.73 7.26 -9.46
N ASP A 397 -16.34 6.00 -9.58
CA ASP A 397 -15.85 5.45 -10.84
C ASP A 397 -17.00 5.20 -11.83
N ALA A 398 -16.66 4.83 -13.06
CA ALA A 398 -17.65 4.56 -14.10
C ALA A 398 -18.57 3.36 -13.80
N GLN A 399 -18.18 2.49 -12.88
CA GLN A 399 -18.96 1.34 -12.41
C GLN A 399 -19.88 1.71 -11.23
N GLY A 400 -19.88 2.98 -10.79
CA GLY A 400 -20.66 3.46 -9.66
C GLY A 400 -20.02 3.19 -8.29
N ARG A 401 -18.80 2.67 -8.24
CA ARG A 401 -18.10 2.38 -6.99
C ARG A 401 -17.47 3.66 -6.44
N LYS A 402 -17.56 3.83 -5.13
CA LYS A 402 -16.95 4.94 -4.42
C LYS A 402 -15.51 4.61 -4.07
N ILE A 403 -14.57 5.35 -4.62
CA ILE A 403 -13.13 5.19 -4.39
C ILE A 403 -12.67 6.24 -3.37
N ASP A 404 -12.12 5.79 -2.26
CA ASP A 404 -11.74 6.64 -1.12
C ASP A 404 -10.28 7.11 -1.23
N PHE A 405 -10.06 8.43 -1.09
CA PHE A 405 -8.76 9.11 -1.12
C PHE A 405 -8.38 9.69 0.25
N LYS A 406 -9.18 9.49 1.30
CA LYS A 406 -8.95 10.11 2.62
C LYS A 406 -7.62 9.73 3.25
N ASN A 407 -7.15 8.51 2.97
CA ASN A 407 -5.89 8.00 3.48
C ASN A 407 -4.71 8.24 2.53
N THR A 408 -4.89 9.02 1.46
CA THR A 408 -3.83 9.34 0.51
C THR A 408 -3.20 10.69 0.78
N ILE A 409 -1.98 10.88 0.26
CA ILE A 409 -1.30 12.17 0.17
C ILE A 409 -1.23 12.53 -1.31
N ILE A 410 -1.76 13.68 -1.70
CA ILE A 410 -1.80 14.13 -3.09
C ILE A 410 -0.70 15.16 -3.32
N ILE A 411 0.18 14.89 -4.25
CA ILE A 411 1.26 15.79 -4.67
C ILE A 411 1.08 16.07 -6.16
N MET A 412 0.98 17.32 -6.49
CA MET A 412 0.93 17.81 -7.86
C MET A 412 2.22 18.57 -8.15
N THR A 413 2.91 18.25 -9.25
CA THR A 413 4.10 18.99 -9.64
C THR A 413 3.81 19.87 -10.84
N SER A 414 4.45 21.04 -10.90
CA SER A 414 4.40 21.93 -12.05
C SER A 414 5.75 22.61 -12.28
N ASN A 415 6.06 22.79 -13.55
CA ASN A 415 7.21 23.56 -13.99
C ASN A 415 6.83 25.01 -14.34
N ALA A 416 5.56 25.39 -14.19
CA ALA A 416 5.09 26.75 -14.41
C ALA A 416 5.80 27.73 -13.48
N GLY A 417 6.15 28.89 -13.97
CA GLY A 417 6.91 29.89 -13.21
C GLY A 417 8.40 29.61 -13.07
N ALA A 418 8.91 28.52 -13.63
CA ALA A 418 10.34 28.17 -13.55
C ALA A 418 11.26 29.29 -14.08
N GLN A 419 10.79 30.09 -15.05
CA GLN A 419 11.54 31.22 -15.60
C GLN A 419 11.85 32.29 -14.53
N HIS A 420 10.96 32.52 -13.59
CA HIS A 420 11.15 33.46 -12.47
C HIS A 420 12.18 32.95 -11.46
N ILE A 421 12.41 31.64 -11.43
CA ILE A 421 13.39 30.98 -10.55
C ILE A 421 14.79 31.00 -11.17
N VAL A 422 14.88 30.76 -12.48
CA VAL A 422 16.15 30.62 -13.21
C VAL A 422 16.81 31.98 -13.55
N ALA A 423 16.05 33.04 -13.72
CA ALA A 423 16.55 34.35 -14.09
C ALA A 423 16.20 35.42 -13.02
N PRO A 424 16.95 35.51 -11.90
CA PRO A 424 16.79 36.63 -10.99
C PRO A 424 17.28 37.90 -11.64
N LYS A 425 16.37 38.84 -11.89
CA LYS A 425 16.71 40.19 -12.36
C LYS A 425 17.23 41.02 -11.18
N HIS A 426 18.45 40.79 -10.73
CA HIS A 426 19.13 41.77 -9.86
C HIS A 426 20.64 41.81 -10.13
N LEU A 427 21.07 42.92 -10.66
CA LEU A 427 22.44 43.41 -10.65
C LEU A 427 22.63 44.18 -9.31
N GLY A 428 23.40 43.62 -8.35
CA GLY A 428 23.79 44.29 -7.10
C GLY A 428 24.41 43.34 -6.09
N PHE A 429 25.37 43.82 -5.31
CA PHE A 429 26.08 43.09 -4.26
C PHE A 429 25.11 42.69 -3.13
N THR A 430 25.03 41.41 -2.81
CA THR A 430 24.05 40.86 -1.87
C THR A 430 24.63 40.63 -0.49
N SER A 431 23.98 41.17 0.54
CA SER A 431 24.14 40.78 1.96
C SER A 431 23.14 39.65 2.31
N ALA A 432 23.34 38.96 3.44
CA ALA A 432 22.51 37.82 3.86
C ALA A 432 21.01 38.18 4.07
N GLU A 433 20.67 39.43 4.27
CA GLU A 433 19.27 39.92 4.33
C GLU A 433 18.62 40.02 2.94
N ASP A 434 19.43 40.31 1.91
CA ASP A 434 18.94 40.36 0.51
C ASP A 434 18.55 38.98 -0.04
N SER A 435 19.13 37.91 0.48
CA SER A 435 18.81 36.54 0.02
C SER A 435 17.37 36.11 0.39
N LYS A 436 16.90 36.42 1.59
CA LYS A 436 15.51 36.15 2.02
C LYS A 436 14.50 36.98 1.25
N GLN A 437 14.84 38.25 0.99
CA GLN A 437 13.98 39.15 0.23
C GLN A 437 13.90 38.77 -1.25
N SER A 438 15.01 38.31 -1.82
CA SER A 438 15.08 37.74 -3.17
C SER A 438 14.21 36.49 -3.31
N TYR A 439 14.25 35.56 -2.33
CA TYR A 439 13.39 34.39 -2.32
C TYR A 439 11.89 34.73 -2.23
N GLN A 440 11.52 35.69 -1.39
CA GLN A 440 10.14 36.14 -1.28
C GLN A 440 9.62 36.75 -2.58
N ASN A 441 10.44 37.57 -3.25
CA ASN A 441 10.09 38.18 -4.54
C ASN A 441 9.94 37.10 -5.65
N MET A 442 10.85 36.12 -5.67
CA MET A 442 10.75 34.96 -6.56
C MET A 442 9.46 34.17 -6.32
N LYS A 443 9.16 33.85 -5.06
CA LYS A 443 7.94 33.14 -4.67
C LYS A 443 6.69 33.89 -5.10
N GLN A 444 6.67 35.21 -4.94
CA GLN A 444 5.56 36.03 -5.36
C GLN A 444 5.37 36.01 -6.87
N GLY A 445 6.44 36.12 -7.68
CA GLY A 445 6.38 36.03 -9.13
C GLY A 445 5.85 34.69 -9.63
N VAL A 446 6.32 33.59 -9.03
CA VAL A 446 5.83 32.24 -9.32
C VAL A 446 4.34 32.12 -8.99
N MET A 447 3.92 32.61 -7.82
CA MET A 447 2.50 32.58 -7.40
C MET A 447 1.59 33.40 -8.29
N GLU A 448 2.04 34.53 -8.84
CA GLU A 448 1.27 35.33 -9.80
C GLU A 448 1.06 34.57 -11.12
N GLU A 449 2.06 33.85 -11.59
CA GLU A 449 1.94 33.03 -12.80
C GLU A 449 1.01 31.83 -12.59
N ILE A 450 1.11 31.17 -11.46
CA ILE A 450 0.24 30.05 -11.06
C ILE A 450 -1.23 30.47 -11.01
N LYS A 451 -1.53 31.67 -10.49
CA LYS A 451 -2.90 32.23 -10.48
C LYS A 451 -3.48 32.52 -11.89
N ARG A 452 -2.62 32.62 -12.90
CA ARG A 452 -3.07 32.75 -14.31
C ARG A 452 -3.41 31.42 -14.95
N ILE A 453 -2.71 30.34 -14.51
CA ILE A 453 -2.87 29.00 -15.08
C ILE A 453 -4.01 28.25 -14.39
N PHE A 454 -4.08 28.31 -13.07
CA PHE A 454 -5.04 27.57 -12.27
C PHE A 454 -6.15 28.47 -11.72
N LYS A 455 -7.37 27.95 -11.73
CA LYS A 455 -8.51 28.67 -11.16
C LYS A 455 -8.31 28.88 -9.64
N PRO A 456 -8.73 30.05 -9.10
CA PRO A 456 -8.62 30.33 -7.66
C PRO A 456 -9.30 29.27 -6.78
N GLU A 457 -10.42 28.71 -7.25
CA GLU A 457 -11.15 27.66 -6.57
C GLU A 457 -10.26 26.42 -6.32
N PHE A 458 -9.50 26.00 -7.31
CA PHE A 458 -8.59 24.88 -7.21
C PHE A 458 -7.43 25.15 -6.24
N LEU A 459 -6.81 26.33 -6.35
CA LEU A 459 -5.70 26.71 -5.48
C LEU A 459 -6.09 26.80 -4.00
N ASN A 460 -7.33 27.23 -3.71
CA ASN A 460 -7.85 27.35 -2.35
C ASN A 460 -8.15 26.01 -1.69
N ARG A 461 -8.17 24.90 -2.44
CA ARG A 461 -8.39 23.53 -1.92
C ARG A 461 -7.10 22.82 -1.58
N ILE A 462 -5.97 23.35 -2.06
CA ILE A 462 -4.64 22.80 -1.81
C ILE A 462 -4.16 23.26 -0.43
N ASP A 463 -3.66 22.33 0.39
CA ASP A 463 -3.21 22.64 1.74
C ASP A 463 -1.97 23.53 1.75
N GLU A 464 -0.98 23.24 0.89
CA GLU A 464 0.26 24.02 0.81
C GLU A 464 0.76 24.09 -0.65
N THR A 465 1.14 25.29 -1.06
CA THR A 465 1.87 25.50 -2.32
C THR A 465 3.32 25.79 -2.02
N ILE A 466 4.20 24.97 -2.52
CA ILE A 466 5.62 24.91 -2.17
C ILE A 466 6.47 25.22 -3.40
N VAL A 467 7.34 26.21 -3.28
CA VAL A 467 8.26 26.63 -4.35
C VAL A 467 9.64 26.06 -4.04
N PHE A 468 10.11 25.21 -4.95
CA PHE A 468 11.47 24.64 -4.91
C PHE A 468 12.46 25.61 -5.53
N HIS A 469 13.58 25.80 -4.86
CA HIS A 469 14.66 26.65 -5.37
C HIS A 469 15.69 25.85 -6.18
N GLN A 470 16.53 26.56 -6.91
CA GLN A 470 17.66 25.94 -7.62
C GLN A 470 18.66 25.36 -6.63
N LEU A 471 19.28 24.25 -7.03
CA LEU A 471 20.36 23.64 -6.30
C LEU A 471 21.68 24.34 -6.63
N ASP A 472 22.49 24.62 -5.61
CA ASP A 472 23.83 25.12 -5.77
C ASP A 472 24.87 23.98 -5.95
N LYS A 473 26.15 24.34 -6.12
CA LYS A 473 27.20 23.32 -6.28
C LYS A 473 27.44 22.51 -5.00
N GLU A 474 27.21 23.09 -3.83
CA GLU A 474 27.36 22.38 -2.56
C GLU A 474 26.24 21.36 -2.37
N ASP A 475 25.02 21.72 -2.74
CA ASP A 475 23.88 20.80 -2.76
C ASP A 475 24.15 19.64 -3.73
N MET A 476 24.69 19.94 -4.92
CA MET A 476 25.05 18.92 -5.91
C MET A 476 26.12 17.95 -5.40
N LYS A 477 27.11 18.41 -4.62
CA LYS A 477 28.09 17.53 -3.96
C LYS A 477 27.43 16.60 -2.97
N LYS A 478 26.55 17.10 -2.12
CA LYS A 478 25.81 16.26 -1.16
C LYS A 478 24.91 15.23 -1.84
N ILE A 479 24.25 15.61 -2.95
CA ILE A 479 23.45 14.67 -3.75
C ILE A 479 24.34 13.60 -4.36
N LEU A 480 25.51 13.99 -4.88
CA LEU A 480 26.49 13.05 -5.41
C LEU A 480 26.93 12.04 -4.33
N ASP A 481 27.21 12.49 -3.10
CA ASP A 481 27.57 11.59 -2.00
C ASP A 481 26.48 10.55 -1.69
N ILE A 482 25.20 10.93 -1.73
CA ILE A 482 24.08 9.99 -1.57
C ILE A 482 24.06 8.97 -2.71
N MET A 483 24.28 9.41 -3.96
CA MET A 483 24.30 8.52 -5.13
C MET A 483 25.49 7.56 -5.09
N LEU A 484 26.67 8.05 -4.71
CA LEU A 484 27.89 7.25 -4.57
C LEU A 484 27.72 6.18 -3.48
N LYS A 485 27.16 6.53 -2.34
CA LYS A 485 26.87 5.57 -1.27
C LYS A 485 25.99 4.43 -1.75
N SER A 486 24.99 4.70 -2.59
CA SER A 486 24.15 3.65 -3.20
C SER A 486 24.92 2.73 -4.15
N ILE A 487 25.93 3.27 -4.86
CA ILE A 487 26.82 2.46 -5.72
C ILE A 487 27.76 1.62 -4.86
N GLU A 488 28.33 2.21 -3.80
CA GLU A 488 29.20 1.51 -2.84
C GLU A 488 28.46 0.33 -2.18
N GLU A 489 27.24 0.53 -1.72
CA GLU A 489 26.42 -0.52 -1.12
C GLU A 489 26.11 -1.66 -2.11
N ARG A 490 25.79 -1.34 -3.37
CA ARG A 490 25.56 -2.34 -4.42
C ARG A 490 26.84 -3.10 -4.77
N GLY A 491 27.98 -2.39 -4.91
CA GLY A 491 29.28 -2.99 -5.18
C GLY A 491 29.74 -3.93 -4.05
N ALA A 492 29.54 -3.51 -2.82
CA ALA A 492 29.86 -4.35 -1.64
C ALA A 492 28.97 -5.60 -1.55
N GLN A 493 27.66 -5.50 -1.85
CA GLN A 493 26.73 -6.62 -1.74
C GLN A 493 26.86 -7.64 -2.87
N GLN A 494 27.13 -7.19 -4.10
CA GLN A 494 27.12 -8.06 -5.28
C GLN A 494 28.50 -8.57 -5.68
N LEU A 495 29.55 -7.77 -5.45
CA LEU A 495 30.90 -8.02 -5.95
C LEU A 495 31.95 -7.99 -4.85
N ASN A 496 31.57 -7.69 -3.61
CA ASN A 496 32.46 -7.47 -2.46
C ASN A 496 33.57 -6.43 -2.72
N ILE A 497 33.28 -5.42 -3.58
CA ILE A 497 34.22 -4.36 -3.95
C ILE A 497 33.97 -3.12 -3.10
N LYS A 498 35.02 -2.52 -2.56
CA LYS A 498 34.95 -1.25 -1.82
C LYS A 498 35.49 -0.12 -2.70
N PHE A 499 34.77 1.01 -2.70
CA PHE A 499 35.15 2.20 -3.45
C PHE A 499 35.61 3.30 -2.48
N LYS A 500 36.69 4.01 -2.85
CA LYS A 500 37.09 5.26 -2.22
C LYS A 500 37.16 6.33 -3.31
N ILE A 501 36.45 7.42 -3.12
CA ILE A 501 36.34 8.47 -4.13
C ILE A 501 36.97 9.75 -3.58
N SER A 502 37.96 10.28 -4.30
CA SER A 502 38.64 11.49 -3.89
C SER A 502 37.75 12.73 -4.04
N GLU A 503 37.94 13.74 -3.18
CA GLU A 503 37.18 15.00 -3.26
C GLU A 503 37.35 15.68 -4.62
N ASP A 504 38.55 15.60 -5.22
CA ASP A 504 38.82 16.12 -6.55
C ASP A 504 37.99 15.41 -7.64
N ALA A 505 37.76 14.11 -7.51
CA ALA A 505 36.90 13.36 -8.43
C ALA A 505 35.43 13.77 -8.28
N LYS A 506 34.97 13.99 -7.05
CA LYS A 506 33.61 14.50 -6.78
C LYS A 506 33.40 15.89 -7.39
N GLU A 507 34.36 16.80 -7.20
CA GLU A 507 34.29 18.14 -7.81
C GLU A 507 34.24 18.08 -9.33
N TYR A 508 35.06 17.26 -9.93
CA TYR A 508 35.07 17.07 -11.40
C TYR A 508 33.73 16.56 -11.92
N ILE A 509 33.12 15.58 -11.25
CA ILE A 509 31.81 15.05 -11.64
C ILE A 509 30.73 16.14 -11.51
N VAL A 510 30.75 16.91 -10.40
CA VAL A 510 29.81 18.00 -10.18
C VAL A 510 29.96 19.08 -11.24
N ASP A 511 31.17 19.52 -11.53
CA ASP A 511 31.43 20.56 -12.52
C ASP A 511 30.98 20.17 -13.92
N LYS A 512 31.18 18.91 -14.33
CA LYS A 512 30.68 18.37 -15.58
C LYS A 512 29.17 18.24 -15.67
N ALA A 513 28.52 17.99 -14.51
CA ALA A 513 27.09 17.79 -14.43
C ALA A 513 26.31 19.07 -14.12
N TYR A 514 26.98 20.12 -13.64
CA TYR A 514 26.30 21.33 -13.18
C TYR A 514 25.69 22.13 -14.33
N ASP A 515 24.35 22.12 -14.36
CA ASP A 515 23.57 22.96 -15.27
C ASP A 515 22.43 23.63 -14.51
N LYS A 516 22.41 24.95 -14.49
CA LYS A 516 21.40 25.75 -13.79
C LYS A 516 19.97 25.46 -14.28
N ALA A 517 19.78 25.08 -15.53
CA ALA A 517 18.46 24.83 -16.11
C ALA A 517 17.91 23.45 -15.75
N TYR A 518 18.77 22.44 -15.60
CA TYR A 518 18.39 21.04 -15.43
C TYR A 518 18.63 20.48 -14.02
N GLY A 519 19.22 21.27 -13.10
CA GLY A 519 19.46 20.89 -11.72
C GLY A 519 20.29 19.61 -11.58
N ALA A 520 19.88 18.70 -10.69
CA ALA A 520 20.58 17.43 -10.46
C ALA A 520 20.31 16.33 -11.50
N ARG A 521 19.44 16.56 -12.49
CA ARG A 521 19.08 15.54 -13.49
C ARG A 521 20.27 15.04 -14.32
N PRO A 522 21.20 15.91 -14.78
CA PRO A 522 22.39 15.46 -15.50
C PRO A 522 23.37 14.67 -14.64
N LEU A 523 23.38 14.87 -13.32
CA LEU A 523 24.35 14.25 -12.40
C LEU A 523 24.34 12.72 -12.48
N LYS A 524 23.15 12.12 -12.53
CA LYS A 524 23.01 10.66 -12.64
C LYS A 524 23.63 10.13 -13.94
N ARG A 525 23.38 10.80 -15.06
CA ARG A 525 23.95 10.41 -16.36
C ARG A 525 25.45 10.61 -16.43
N THR A 526 25.95 11.71 -15.86
CA THR A 526 27.39 12.01 -15.78
C THR A 526 28.09 10.97 -14.90
N LEU A 527 27.52 10.61 -13.77
CA LEU A 527 28.03 9.57 -12.89
C LEU A 527 28.07 8.21 -13.58
N GLN A 528 27.02 7.85 -14.29
CA GLN A 528 26.95 6.61 -15.06
C GLN A 528 28.07 6.56 -16.10
N ASN A 529 28.20 7.57 -16.96
CA ASN A 529 29.18 7.59 -18.04
C ASN A 529 30.62 7.68 -17.55
N LEU A 530 30.89 8.42 -16.47
CA LEU A 530 32.25 8.65 -15.98
C LEU A 530 32.76 7.59 -15.00
N LEU A 531 31.85 6.95 -14.26
CA LEU A 531 32.21 5.99 -13.21
C LEU A 531 31.65 4.60 -13.46
N GLU A 532 30.30 4.42 -13.57
CA GLU A 532 29.70 3.09 -13.67
C GLU A 532 30.12 2.34 -14.94
N ASP A 533 30.18 3.01 -16.11
CA ASP A 533 30.59 2.39 -17.38
C ASP A 533 32.07 1.96 -17.32
N LYS A 534 32.96 2.79 -16.76
CA LYS A 534 34.37 2.44 -16.58
C LYS A 534 34.57 1.28 -15.60
N LEU A 535 33.85 1.30 -14.48
CA LEU A 535 33.87 0.21 -13.52
C LEU A 535 33.43 -1.10 -14.17
N ALA A 536 32.35 -1.07 -14.96
CA ALA A 536 31.87 -2.24 -15.67
C ALA A 536 32.90 -2.78 -16.70
N GLU A 537 33.56 -1.90 -17.46
CA GLU A 537 34.61 -2.29 -18.40
C GLU A 537 35.81 -2.93 -17.68
N ASP A 538 36.32 -2.33 -16.61
CA ASP A 538 37.47 -2.84 -15.86
C ASP A 538 37.18 -4.14 -15.09
N ILE A 539 35.92 -4.36 -14.68
CA ILE A 539 35.45 -5.64 -14.10
C ILE A 539 35.42 -6.72 -15.20
N LEU A 540 34.85 -6.41 -16.38
CA LEU A 540 34.78 -7.36 -17.51
C LEU A 540 36.14 -7.71 -18.07
N ASP A 541 37.08 -6.75 -18.10
CA ASP A 541 38.48 -6.97 -18.49
C ASP A 541 39.27 -7.77 -17.44
N GLY A 542 38.68 -8.07 -16.27
CA GLY A 542 39.35 -8.78 -15.19
C GLY A 542 40.44 -7.99 -14.47
N LYS A 543 40.47 -6.67 -14.65
CA LYS A 543 41.37 -5.76 -13.92
C LYS A 543 40.93 -5.60 -12.49
N ILE A 544 39.62 -5.44 -12.24
CA ILE A 544 38.98 -5.39 -10.91
C ILE A 544 38.46 -6.78 -10.62
N LYS A 545 38.89 -7.39 -9.50
CA LYS A 545 38.48 -8.70 -9.01
C LYS A 545 37.59 -8.54 -7.80
N GLU A 546 36.92 -9.63 -7.42
CA GLU A 546 36.24 -9.71 -6.12
C GLU A 546 37.22 -9.38 -4.99
N ASP A 547 36.76 -8.76 -3.90
CA ASP A 547 37.55 -8.31 -2.75
C ASP A 547 38.58 -7.19 -3.03
N SER A 548 38.46 -6.47 -4.12
CA SER A 548 39.33 -5.33 -4.46
C SER A 548 38.87 -4.03 -3.79
N VAL A 549 39.84 -3.16 -3.47
CA VAL A 549 39.58 -1.75 -3.10
C VAL A 549 39.96 -0.90 -4.34
N VAL A 550 38.99 -0.10 -4.80
CA VAL A 550 39.16 0.76 -5.98
C VAL A 550 39.15 2.22 -5.53
N ASP A 551 40.30 2.90 -5.76
CA ASP A 551 40.42 4.34 -5.52
C ASP A 551 40.12 5.11 -6.81
N VAL A 552 39.08 5.93 -6.74
CA VAL A 552 38.64 6.79 -7.85
C VAL A 552 39.30 8.14 -7.72
N VAL A 553 40.22 8.45 -8.63
CA VAL A 553 40.98 9.71 -8.63
C VAL A 553 40.83 10.41 -9.98
N THR A 554 41.22 11.66 -10.04
CA THR A 554 41.34 12.41 -11.30
C THR A 554 42.77 12.59 -11.70
N GLU A 555 43.08 12.39 -12.99
CA GLU A 555 44.36 12.68 -13.61
C GLU A 555 44.21 13.70 -14.76
N GLY A 556 45.26 14.46 -15.01
CA GLY A 556 45.30 15.49 -16.04
C GLY A 556 45.05 16.90 -15.52
N SER A 557 45.33 17.91 -16.35
CA SER A 557 45.10 19.33 -16.05
C SER A 557 43.98 19.89 -16.93
N ASP A 558 43.10 20.69 -16.34
CA ASP A 558 41.97 21.45 -16.90
C ASP A 558 41.23 20.83 -18.10
N GLU A 559 41.76 20.92 -19.30
CA GLU A 559 41.06 20.41 -20.51
C GLU A 559 41.15 18.88 -20.70
N ASN A 560 42.17 18.23 -20.12
CA ASN A 560 42.41 16.78 -20.21
C ASN A 560 42.12 16.02 -18.91
N ARG A 561 41.41 16.63 -17.97
CA ARG A 561 41.07 16.00 -16.71
C ARG A 561 40.05 14.84 -16.92
N HIS A 562 40.40 13.67 -16.41
CA HIS A 562 39.55 12.46 -16.51
C HIS A 562 39.64 11.60 -15.25
N ILE A 563 38.66 10.74 -15.06
CA ILE A 563 38.62 9.82 -13.92
C ILE A 563 39.49 8.59 -14.25
N VAL A 564 40.33 8.20 -13.27
CA VAL A 564 41.17 7.00 -13.31
C VAL A 564 40.81 6.12 -12.11
N LEU A 565 40.74 4.80 -12.34
CA LEU A 565 40.48 3.81 -11.33
C LEU A 565 41.80 3.14 -10.93
N ASN A 566 42.26 3.40 -9.70
CA ASN A 566 43.46 2.78 -9.15
C ASN A 566 43.06 1.61 -8.26
N ILE A 567 43.60 0.44 -8.53
CA ILE A 567 43.26 -0.79 -7.83
C ILE A 567 44.29 -1.05 -6.75
N GLU A 568 43.93 -0.93 -5.48
CA GLU A 568 44.76 -1.40 -4.38
C GLU A 568 44.49 -2.90 -4.14
N LYS A 569 45.60 -3.68 -4.02
CA LYS A 569 45.51 -5.14 -3.87
C LYS A 569 44.96 -5.52 -2.50
N GLU A 570 43.97 -6.46 -2.53
CA GLU A 570 43.52 -7.39 -1.52
C GLU A 570 43.31 -6.87 -0.07
N ILE A 571 42.05 -6.94 0.39
CA ILE A 571 41.73 -6.92 1.80
C ILE A 571 42.26 -8.22 2.41
N LYS A 572 43.47 -8.22 3.00
CA LYS A 572 43.88 -9.25 3.92
C LYS A 572 42.98 -9.13 5.15
N GLU A 573 42.18 -10.16 5.41
CA GLU A 573 41.54 -10.33 6.72
C GLU A 573 42.63 -10.22 7.79
N GLU A 574 42.60 -9.17 8.60
CA GLU A 574 43.23 -9.20 9.91
C GLU A 574 42.46 -10.22 10.75
N THR A 575 43.02 -11.43 10.82
CA THR A 575 42.65 -12.46 11.76
C THR A 575 42.78 -11.86 13.16
N VAL A 576 41.72 -11.44 13.77
CA VAL A 576 41.67 -11.16 15.20
C VAL A 576 41.77 -12.50 15.91
N VAL A 577 43.01 -12.89 16.21
CA VAL A 577 43.30 -13.88 17.26
C VAL A 577 43.14 -13.14 18.58
N GLN A 578 42.03 -13.32 19.25
CA GLN A 578 41.96 -13.51 20.73
C GLN A 578 40.53 -13.90 21.13
#